data_62da1af699c53c585013eb2da5511f54
#
_entry.id   62da1af699c53c585013eb2da5511f54
#
_cell.length_a   1.000
_cell.length_b   1.000
_cell.length_c   1.000
_cell.angle_alpha   90.00
_cell.angle_beta   90.00
_cell.angle_gamma   90.00
#
_symmetry.space_group_name_H-M   'P 1'
#
loop_
_entity.id
_entity.type
_entity.pdbx_description
1 polymer ?
#
loop_
_entity_poly.entity_id
_entity_poly.type
_entity_poly.pdbx_seq_one_letter_code
_entity_poly.pdbx_strand_id
1 'polypeptide(L)'
;MCQKPLRQVVTAVGDGALAATELEKYAAAAQQRTGLRPQAPQAAPPAGAQTAQGQGTEAGGLFPPEMAAQLQTVFSRMTASLVLELTLDSTPLSQELEAYMQALCRYTDKLTLRTDGTAQDAPCVRVCRADGTWTGLAFHGVPGGHEFTSFVLGLYNAAGPGQALDEATTAAIQAIQQPTDLQILVSLSCTMCPELVTAAQRLAAANPHITAQAYDLNHFPALRDQYKVMSVPCLVVNHGQQVSFGKKSIAQLLDLLS
;
A
#
# COMPACT_ATOMS: atom_id res chain seq x y z
N MET A 1 -5.48 -35.77 8.22
CA MET A 1 -6.35 -34.80 7.51
C MET A 1 -7.63 -34.62 8.33
N CYS A 2 -7.84 -33.44 8.93
CA CYS A 2 -9.10 -33.11 9.61
C CYS A 2 -10.18 -32.86 8.54
N GLN A 3 -11.19 -33.68 8.48
CA GLN A 3 -12.38 -33.44 7.69
C GLN A 3 -13.33 -32.54 8.51
N LYS A 4 -13.39 -31.25 8.17
CA LYS A 4 -14.37 -30.33 8.73
C LYS A 4 -15.40 -29.97 7.65
N PRO A 5 -16.69 -29.89 7.98
CA PRO A 5 -17.75 -29.59 7.01
C PRO A 5 -17.73 -28.14 6.50
N LEU A 6 -17.03 -27.25 7.16
CA LEU A 6 -16.93 -25.83 6.78
C LEU A 6 -15.47 -25.48 6.47
N ARG A 7 -15.21 -25.17 5.18
CA ARG A 7 -13.90 -24.74 4.68
C ARG A 7 -13.90 -23.23 4.48
N GLN A 8 -13.90 -22.47 5.56
CA GLN A 8 -13.77 -21.02 5.53
C GLN A 8 -12.39 -20.59 6.02
N VAL A 9 -11.91 -19.44 5.54
CA VAL A 9 -10.61 -18.85 5.95
C VAL A 9 -10.51 -18.72 7.47
N VAL A 10 -11.61 -18.36 8.13
CA VAL A 10 -11.68 -18.24 9.60
C VAL A 10 -11.40 -19.56 10.31
N THR A 11 -11.88 -20.70 9.78
CA THR A 11 -11.60 -22.03 10.35
C THR A 11 -10.16 -22.46 10.11
N ALA A 12 -9.57 -22.09 8.98
CA ALA A 12 -8.15 -22.36 8.70
C ALA A 12 -7.21 -21.58 9.64
N VAL A 13 -7.54 -20.31 9.92
CA VAL A 13 -6.79 -19.48 10.88
C VAL A 13 -6.93 -20.04 12.30
N GLY A 14 -8.14 -20.45 12.70
CA GLY A 14 -8.37 -21.07 13.99
C GLY A 14 -7.63 -22.41 14.17
N ASP A 15 -7.60 -23.23 13.14
CA ASP A 15 -6.85 -24.51 13.14
C ASP A 15 -5.34 -24.26 13.18
N GLY A 16 -4.83 -23.23 12.51
CA GLY A 16 -3.44 -22.82 12.55
C GLY A 16 -3.01 -22.34 13.94
N ALA A 17 -3.83 -21.54 14.60
CA ALA A 17 -3.58 -21.07 15.96
C ALA A 17 -3.59 -22.23 16.98
N LEU A 18 -4.53 -23.16 16.84
CA LEU A 18 -4.59 -24.35 17.70
C LEU A 18 -3.36 -25.24 17.50
N ALA A 19 -2.94 -25.46 16.25
CA ALA A 19 -1.75 -26.26 15.92
C ALA A 19 -0.47 -25.60 16.46
N ALA A 20 -0.33 -24.29 16.41
CA ALA A 20 0.79 -23.56 16.98
C ALA A 20 0.87 -23.72 18.49
N THR A 21 -0.28 -23.61 19.18
CA THR A 21 -0.35 -23.79 20.64
C THR A 21 0.01 -25.24 21.06
N GLU A 22 -0.44 -26.24 20.32
CA GLU A 22 -0.10 -27.64 20.60
C GLU A 22 1.37 -27.95 20.31
N LEU A 23 1.96 -27.36 19.26
CA LEU A 23 3.39 -27.46 18.97
C LEU A 23 4.23 -26.82 20.09
N GLU A 24 3.82 -25.69 20.64
CA GLU A 24 4.50 -25.03 21.76
C GLU A 24 4.49 -25.92 23.02
N LYS A 25 3.34 -26.49 23.36
CA LYS A 25 3.21 -27.44 24.49
C LYS A 25 4.07 -28.67 24.26
N TYR A 26 4.09 -29.24 23.07
CA TYR A 26 4.91 -30.39 22.74
C TYR A 26 6.40 -30.07 22.85
N ALA A 27 6.85 -28.93 22.34
CA ALA A 27 8.23 -28.48 22.45
C ALA A 27 8.65 -28.27 23.90
N ALA A 28 7.81 -27.65 24.71
CA ALA A 28 8.07 -27.48 26.16
C ALA A 28 8.19 -28.83 26.91
N ALA A 29 7.30 -29.78 26.61
CA ALA A 29 7.35 -31.12 27.18
C ALA A 29 8.57 -31.94 26.71
N ALA A 30 9.00 -31.74 25.45
CA ALA A 30 10.20 -32.34 24.89
C ALA A 30 11.47 -31.80 25.55
N GLN A 31 11.54 -30.48 25.79
CA GLN A 31 12.64 -29.81 26.51
C GLN A 31 12.77 -30.34 27.95
N GLN A 32 11.65 -30.51 28.63
CA GLN A 32 11.66 -31.10 29.99
C GLN A 32 12.16 -32.54 30.04
N ARG A 33 11.85 -33.34 29.00
CA ARG A 33 12.26 -34.77 28.93
C ARG A 33 13.71 -34.93 28.50
N THR A 34 14.21 -34.10 27.59
CA THR A 34 15.53 -34.26 26.97
C THR A 34 16.61 -33.38 27.57
N GLY A 35 16.23 -32.36 28.36
CA GLY A 35 17.16 -31.33 28.87
C GLY A 35 17.76 -30.43 27.79
N LEU A 36 17.44 -30.65 26.52
CA LEU A 36 17.89 -29.84 25.40
C LEU A 36 17.08 -28.55 25.38
N ARG A 37 17.71 -27.44 25.73
CA ARG A 37 17.14 -26.11 25.50
C ARG A 37 17.52 -25.69 24.09
N PRO A 38 16.57 -25.34 23.22
CA PRO A 38 16.91 -24.64 21.98
C PRO A 38 17.75 -23.42 22.36
N GLN A 39 18.90 -23.28 21.77
CA GLN A 39 19.62 -22.01 21.87
C GLN A 39 18.68 -20.96 21.29
N ALA A 40 18.29 -20.00 22.13
CA ALA A 40 17.55 -18.83 21.62
C ALA A 40 18.36 -18.34 20.41
N PRO A 41 17.73 -18.05 19.28
CA PRO A 41 18.42 -17.39 18.19
C PRO A 41 19.14 -16.21 18.86
N GLN A 42 20.49 -16.17 18.75
CA GLN A 42 21.23 -15.00 19.21
C GLN A 42 20.46 -13.83 18.64
N ALA A 43 19.97 -12.96 19.52
CA ALA A 43 19.28 -11.75 19.08
C ALA A 43 20.20 -11.16 18.04
N ALA A 44 19.75 -11.18 16.80
CA ALA A 44 20.40 -10.43 15.75
C ALA A 44 20.56 -9.04 16.36
N PRO A 45 21.75 -8.44 16.28
CA PRO A 45 21.94 -7.07 16.76
C PRO A 45 20.74 -6.29 16.27
N PRO A 46 20.16 -5.38 17.10
CA PRO A 46 18.95 -4.68 16.72
C PRO A 46 19.17 -4.27 15.28
N ALA A 47 18.25 -4.66 14.40
CA ALA A 47 18.33 -4.29 13.00
C ALA A 47 18.32 -2.78 13.00
N GLY A 48 19.53 -2.24 13.18
CA GLY A 48 19.84 -0.90 12.82
C GLY A 48 19.39 -0.83 11.38
N ALA A 49 18.68 0.22 11.07
CA ALA A 49 18.19 0.54 9.76
C ALA A 49 19.11 -0.10 8.69
N GLN A 50 18.73 -1.24 8.17
CA GLN A 50 19.25 -1.68 6.91
C GLN A 50 18.63 -0.73 5.91
N THR A 51 19.27 0.44 5.79
CA THR A 51 19.35 1.06 4.48
C THR A 51 19.64 -0.10 3.54
N ALA A 52 18.70 -0.34 2.64
CA ALA A 52 18.93 -1.21 1.50
C ALA A 52 20.09 -0.61 0.71
N GLN A 53 21.32 -0.84 1.19
CA GLN A 53 22.52 -0.62 0.41
C GLN A 53 22.46 -1.63 -0.71
N GLY A 54 22.23 -1.09 -1.90
CA GLY A 54 22.27 -1.81 -3.14
C GLY A 54 23.50 -2.69 -3.21
N GLN A 55 23.31 -4.00 -3.08
CA GLN A 55 24.24 -4.94 -3.68
C GLN A 55 24.01 -4.86 -5.17
N GLY A 56 24.89 -4.09 -5.82
CA GLY A 56 25.04 -4.16 -7.26
C GLY A 56 25.35 -5.59 -7.66
N THR A 57 24.34 -6.26 -8.18
CA THR A 57 24.52 -7.41 -9.04
C THR A 57 24.00 -7.02 -10.39
N GLU A 58 24.93 -6.94 -11.30
CA GLU A 58 24.67 -6.79 -12.73
C GLU A 58 23.58 -7.76 -13.16
N ALA A 59 22.62 -7.27 -13.95
CA ALA A 59 21.51 -8.00 -14.62
C ALA A 59 20.24 -8.32 -13.79
N GLY A 60 20.02 -7.78 -12.59
CA GLY A 60 18.73 -7.90 -11.87
C GLY A 60 18.11 -6.52 -11.67
N GLY A 61 16.95 -6.22 -12.29
CA GLY A 61 16.20 -5.00 -12.03
C GLY A 61 15.81 -4.87 -10.54
N LEU A 62 15.39 -3.69 -10.11
CA LEU A 62 14.96 -3.38 -8.74
C LEU A 62 13.86 -4.34 -8.23
N PHE A 63 13.10 -4.93 -9.14
CA PHE A 63 12.02 -5.87 -8.85
C PHE A 63 12.43 -7.32 -9.20
N PRO A 64 12.18 -8.31 -8.31
CA PRO A 64 12.40 -9.73 -8.60
C PRO A 64 11.65 -10.19 -9.86
N PRO A 65 12.14 -11.23 -10.58
CA PRO A 65 11.53 -11.69 -11.82
C PRO A 65 10.04 -12.05 -11.71
N GLU A 66 9.63 -12.62 -10.58
CA GLU A 66 8.22 -12.95 -10.31
C GLU A 66 7.36 -11.71 -10.22
N MET A 67 7.84 -10.67 -9.55
CA MET A 67 7.18 -9.38 -9.45
C MET A 67 7.13 -8.67 -10.80
N ALA A 68 8.18 -8.75 -11.59
CA ALA A 68 8.24 -8.22 -12.95
C ALA A 68 7.14 -8.83 -13.85
N ALA A 69 6.93 -10.15 -13.78
CA ALA A 69 5.88 -10.83 -14.53
C ALA A 69 4.47 -10.39 -14.09
N GLN A 70 4.27 -10.17 -12.79
CA GLN A 70 3.01 -9.64 -12.26
C GLN A 70 2.76 -8.21 -12.74
N LEU A 71 3.78 -7.35 -12.71
CA LEU A 71 3.71 -5.99 -13.23
C LEU A 71 3.29 -5.95 -14.70
N GLN A 72 3.94 -6.75 -15.54
CA GLN A 72 3.60 -6.85 -16.96
C GLN A 72 2.14 -7.30 -17.16
N THR A 73 1.67 -8.25 -16.36
CA THR A 73 0.27 -8.72 -16.41
C THR A 73 -0.72 -7.60 -16.08
N VAL A 74 -0.45 -6.79 -15.05
CA VAL A 74 -1.31 -5.67 -14.67
C VAL A 74 -1.25 -4.56 -15.73
N PHE A 75 -0.04 -4.16 -16.13
CA PHE A 75 0.16 -3.06 -17.07
C PHE A 75 -0.36 -3.37 -18.49
N SER A 76 -0.33 -4.64 -18.93
CA SER A 76 -0.94 -5.02 -20.21
C SER A 76 -2.45 -4.76 -20.26
N ARG A 77 -3.14 -4.75 -19.11
CA ARG A 77 -4.57 -4.50 -19.00
C ARG A 77 -4.93 -3.00 -18.92
N MET A 78 -3.97 -2.13 -18.71
CA MET A 78 -4.21 -0.69 -18.73
C MET A 78 -4.63 -0.25 -20.14
N THR A 79 -5.61 0.63 -20.24
CA THR A 79 -6.15 1.12 -21.51
C THR A 79 -5.68 2.54 -21.85
N ALA A 80 -5.21 3.28 -20.85
CA ALA A 80 -4.69 4.64 -20.99
C ALA A 80 -3.26 4.74 -20.46
N SER A 81 -2.51 5.72 -20.97
CA SER A 81 -1.20 6.08 -20.43
C SER A 81 -1.34 7.04 -19.25
N LEU A 82 -0.40 6.93 -18.31
CA LEU A 82 -0.29 7.78 -17.13
C LEU A 82 1.07 8.46 -17.07
N VAL A 83 1.10 9.59 -16.40
CA VAL A 83 2.30 10.33 -16.03
C VAL A 83 2.51 10.22 -14.53
N LEU A 84 3.66 9.71 -14.11
CA LEU A 84 4.09 9.74 -12.72
C LEU A 84 4.83 11.06 -12.48
N GLU A 85 4.15 12.01 -11.85
CA GLU A 85 4.70 13.32 -11.55
C GLU A 85 5.35 13.31 -10.17
N LEU A 86 6.67 13.48 -10.12
CA LEU A 86 7.42 13.52 -8.89
C LEU A 86 7.61 14.94 -8.40
N THR A 87 7.33 15.16 -7.14
CA THR A 87 7.80 16.31 -6.38
C THR A 87 8.93 15.82 -5.48
N LEU A 88 10.13 16.35 -5.71
CA LEU A 88 11.36 15.90 -5.04
C LEU A 88 11.93 17.04 -4.22
N ASP A 89 12.61 16.67 -3.12
CA ASP A 89 13.43 17.53 -2.31
C ASP A 89 14.90 17.06 -2.33
N SER A 90 15.76 17.63 -1.50
CA SER A 90 17.16 17.27 -1.42
C SER A 90 17.46 16.02 -0.56
N THR A 91 16.44 15.30 -0.10
CA THR A 91 16.61 14.13 0.77
C THR A 91 17.02 12.88 0.00
N PRO A 92 17.71 11.91 0.66
CA PRO A 92 17.97 10.60 0.07
C PRO A 92 16.69 9.85 -0.33
N LEU A 93 15.58 10.08 0.36
CA LEU A 93 14.28 9.48 0.05
C LEU A 93 13.77 9.92 -1.33
N SER A 94 14.00 11.17 -1.72
CA SER A 94 13.68 11.67 -3.06
C SER A 94 14.45 10.94 -4.15
N GLN A 95 15.73 10.66 -3.92
CA GLN A 95 16.56 9.88 -4.86
C GLN A 95 16.07 8.43 -4.97
N GLU A 96 15.69 7.84 -3.84
CA GLU A 96 15.10 6.49 -3.81
C GLU A 96 13.78 6.45 -4.57
N LEU A 97 12.88 7.40 -4.34
CA LEU A 97 11.61 7.51 -5.04
C LEU A 97 11.81 7.64 -6.56
N GLU A 98 12.73 8.52 -6.98
CA GLU A 98 13.01 8.70 -8.41
C GLU A 98 13.54 7.42 -9.05
N ALA A 99 14.53 6.76 -8.45
CA ALA A 99 15.08 5.50 -8.94
C ALA A 99 14.01 4.39 -8.99
N TYR A 100 13.13 4.34 -8.00
CA TYR A 100 12.04 3.39 -7.92
C TYR A 100 11.02 3.59 -9.05
N MET A 101 10.61 4.83 -9.31
CA MET A 101 9.67 5.15 -10.38
C MET A 101 10.29 4.97 -11.76
N GLN A 102 11.56 5.30 -11.94
CA GLN A 102 12.31 5.00 -13.17
C GLN A 102 12.35 3.50 -13.45
N ALA A 103 12.60 2.67 -12.42
CA ALA A 103 12.59 1.21 -12.56
C ALA A 103 11.20 0.69 -12.92
N LEU A 104 10.14 1.23 -12.32
CA LEU A 104 8.76 0.85 -12.61
C LEU A 104 8.36 1.17 -14.06
N CYS A 105 8.72 2.34 -14.57
CA CYS A 105 8.43 2.76 -15.93
C CYS A 105 9.09 1.86 -17.01
N ARG A 106 10.15 1.12 -16.67
CA ARG A 106 10.79 0.18 -17.62
C ARG A 106 9.93 -1.03 -17.98
N TYR A 107 8.88 -1.31 -17.22
CA TYR A 107 8.02 -2.48 -17.43
C TYR A 107 6.84 -2.23 -18.35
N THR A 108 6.63 -0.98 -18.81
CA THR A 108 5.54 -0.62 -19.72
C THR A 108 5.81 0.73 -20.38
N ASP A 109 5.32 0.88 -21.61
CA ASP A 109 5.29 2.14 -22.36
C ASP A 109 4.12 3.07 -21.98
N LYS A 110 3.23 2.57 -21.10
CA LYS A 110 2.06 3.33 -20.63
C LYS A 110 2.34 4.21 -19.42
N LEU A 111 3.54 4.11 -18.83
CA LEU A 111 3.98 4.96 -17.74
C LEU A 111 5.12 5.86 -18.20
N THR A 112 4.96 7.15 -18.00
CA THR A 112 6.03 8.16 -18.22
C THR A 112 6.32 8.87 -16.91
N LEU A 113 7.55 9.35 -16.75
CA LEU A 113 8.01 10.02 -15.53
C LEU A 113 8.22 11.51 -15.81
N ARG A 114 7.81 12.35 -14.87
CA ARG A 114 8.10 13.78 -14.79
C ARG A 114 8.62 14.13 -13.40
N THR A 115 9.61 15.03 -13.30
CA THR A 115 10.26 15.42 -12.04
C THR A 115 10.05 16.90 -11.70
N ASP A 116 9.08 17.54 -12.33
CA ASP A 116 8.76 18.95 -12.17
C ASP A 116 7.48 19.18 -11.33
N GLY A 117 7.10 18.21 -10.52
CA GLY A 117 5.93 18.29 -9.65
C GLY A 117 6.09 19.38 -8.59
N THR A 118 4.96 19.94 -8.18
CA THR A 118 4.87 21.02 -7.17
C THR A 118 3.93 20.67 -6.04
N ALA A 119 3.75 19.36 -5.76
CA ALA A 119 2.92 18.92 -4.63
C ALA A 119 3.51 19.43 -3.30
N GLN A 120 2.66 19.59 -2.31
CA GLN A 120 3.11 19.78 -0.94
C GLN A 120 3.62 18.42 -0.39
N ASP A 121 4.41 18.46 0.69
CA ASP A 121 4.88 17.26 1.40
C ASP A 121 5.71 16.33 0.50
N ALA A 122 6.82 16.85 -0.03
CA ALA A 122 7.82 16.06 -0.74
C ALA A 122 8.56 15.09 0.21
N PRO A 123 9.06 13.94 -0.29
CA PRO A 123 8.90 13.48 -1.66
C PRO A 123 7.55 12.82 -1.91
N CYS A 124 7.02 13.04 -3.09
CA CYS A 124 5.69 12.57 -3.47
C CYS A 124 5.66 12.15 -4.95
N VAL A 125 4.89 11.13 -5.27
CA VAL A 125 4.46 10.78 -6.62
C VAL A 125 2.96 11.03 -6.77
N ARG A 126 2.57 11.88 -7.72
CA ARG A 126 1.19 12.04 -8.17
C ARG A 126 0.98 11.23 -9.44
N VAL A 127 -0.18 10.62 -9.54
CA VAL A 127 -0.61 9.91 -10.75
C VAL A 127 -1.45 10.86 -11.60
N CYS A 128 -0.96 11.23 -12.76
CA CYS A 128 -1.63 12.13 -13.70
C CYS A 128 -2.02 11.39 -14.98
N ARG A 129 -3.03 11.89 -15.68
CA ARG A 129 -3.38 11.45 -17.02
C ARG A 129 -2.35 11.98 -18.02
N ALA A 130 -2.37 11.48 -19.25
CA ALA A 130 -1.47 11.91 -20.30
C ALA A 130 -1.58 13.41 -20.64
N ASP A 131 -2.73 14.03 -20.39
CA ASP A 131 -2.96 15.47 -20.57
C ASP A 131 -2.46 16.33 -19.40
N GLY A 132 -1.88 15.70 -18.36
CA GLY A 132 -1.39 16.34 -17.15
C GLY A 132 -2.45 16.51 -16.06
N THR A 133 -3.70 16.12 -16.29
CA THR A 133 -4.75 16.17 -15.25
C THR A 133 -4.46 15.20 -14.14
N TRP A 134 -4.41 15.66 -12.91
CA TRP A 134 -4.24 14.80 -11.73
C TRP A 134 -5.44 13.88 -11.54
N THR A 135 -5.19 12.60 -11.30
CA THR A 135 -6.25 11.59 -11.09
C THR A 135 -6.82 11.58 -9.68
N GLY A 136 -6.31 12.41 -8.78
CA GLY A 136 -6.60 12.37 -7.36
C GLY A 136 -5.74 11.40 -6.55
N LEU A 137 -4.89 10.60 -7.19
CA LEU A 137 -4.03 9.62 -6.52
C LEU A 137 -2.63 10.19 -6.28
N ALA A 138 -2.14 10.01 -5.04
CA ALA A 138 -0.77 10.33 -4.68
C ALA A 138 -0.21 9.35 -3.63
N PHE A 139 1.12 9.23 -3.59
CA PHE A 139 1.84 8.54 -2.54
C PHE A 139 3.03 9.40 -2.07
N HIS A 140 3.08 9.68 -0.78
CA HIS A 140 4.13 10.46 -0.14
C HIS A 140 5.13 9.50 0.53
N GLY A 141 6.33 9.45 -0.02
CA GLY A 141 7.37 8.45 0.22
C GLY A 141 7.52 7.47 -0.94
N VAL A 142 8.18 6.34 -0.72
CA VAL A 142 8.36 5.28 -1.72
C VAL A 142 7.30 4.19 -1.51
N PRO A 143 6.42 3.89 -2.49
CA PRO A 143 5.37 2.88 -2.33
C PRO A 143 5.93 1.45 -2.42
N GLY A 144 6.75 1.09 -1.43
CA GLY A 144 7.37 -0.22 -1.29
C GLY A 144 6.67 -1.12 -0.26
N GLY A 145 7.30 -2.23 0.10
CA GLY A 145 6.78 -3.15 1.09
C GLY A 145 5.36 -3.63 0.75
N HIS A 146 4.46 -3.61 1.73
CA HIS A 146 3.08 -4.01 1.52
C HIS A 146 2.29 -3.04 0.63
N GLU A 147 2.70 -1.75 0.54
CA GLU A 147 2.01 -0.76 -0.29
C GLU A 147 2.37 -0.83 -1.78
N PHE A 148 3.33 -1.66 -2.18
CA PHE A 148 3.62 -1.87 -3.60
C PHE A 148 2.38 -2.33 -4.38
N THR A 149 1.66 -3.32 -3.86
CA THR A 149 0.48 -3.86 -4.53
C THR A 149 -0.64 -2.84 -4.62
N SER A 150 -0.92 -2.08 -3.54
CA SER A 150 -1.94 -1.03 -3.55
C SER A 150 -1.61 0.08 -4.54
N PHE A 151 -0.35 0.49 -4.63
CA PHE A 151 0.09 1.49 -5.60
C PHE A 151 -0.10 1.03 -7.05
N VAL A 152 0.33 -0.20 -7.38
CA VAL A 152 0.17 -0.78 -8.72
C VAL A 152 -1.31 -0.94 -9.09
N LEU A 153 -2.17 -1.35 -8.15
CA LEU A 153 -3.62 -1.39 -8.35
C LEU A 153 -4.22 0.01 -8.53
N GLY A 154 -3.70 1.02 -7.85
CA GLY A 154 -4.05 2.42 -8.05
C GLY A 154 -3.79 2.87 -9.49
N LEU A 155 -2.61 2.56 -10.04
CA LEU A 155 -2.28 2.84 -11.44
C LEU A 155 -3.26 2.15 -12.39
N TYR A 156 -3.55 0.87 -12.17
CA TYR A 156 -4.53 0.13 -12.96
C TYR A 156 -5.94 0.74 -12.88
N ASN A 157 -6.37 1.16 -11.70
CA ASN A 157 -7.66 1.81 -11.51
C ASN A 157 -7.75 3.17 -12.22
N ALA A 158 -6.66 3.94 -12.24
CA ALA A 158 -6.59 5.24 -12.89
C ALA A 158 -6.50 5.14 -14.43
N ALA A 159 -5.82 4.10 -14.94
CA ALA A 159 -5.63 3.88 -16.38
C ALA A 159 -6.76 3.06 -17.03
N GLY A 160 -7.72 2.54 -16.25
CA GLY A 160 -8.84 1.73 -16.70
C GLY A 160 -8.47 0.36 -17.28
N PRO A 161 -9.41 -0.58 -17.32
CA PRO A 161 -10.80 -0.49 -16.86
C PRO A 161 -10.95 -0.46 -15.34
N GLY A 162 -9.88 -0.71 -14.59
CA GLY A 162 -9.87 -0.75 -13.14
C GLY A 162 -10.52 -2.02 -12.56
N GLN A 163 -10.52 -2.10 -11.24
CA GLN A 163 -11.22 -3.15 -10.52
C GLN A 163 -12.74 -3.00 -10.70
N ALA A 164 -13.43 -4.11 -10.95
CA ALA A 164 -14.88 -4.10 -11.15
C ALA A 164 -15.61 -3.54 -9.92
N LEU A 165 -16.62 -2.73 -10.17
CA LEU A 165 -17.58 -2.25 -9.18
C LEU A 165 -18.98 -2.67 -9.65
N ASP A 166 -19.85 -3.00 -8.70
CA ASP A 166 -21.27 -3.17 -9.02
C ASP A 166 -21.94 -1.81 -9.29
N GLU A 167 -23.12 -1.87 -9.87
CA GLU A 167 -23.86 -0.67 -10.29
C GLU A 167 -24.24 0.22 -9.10
N ALA A 168 -24.67 -0.38 -7.98
CA ALA A 168 -25.05 0.36 -6.78
C ALA A 168 -23.85 1.10 -6.16
N THR A 169 -22.70 0.43 -6.05
CA THR A 169 -21.46 1.03 -5.58
C THR A 169 -21.02 2.16 -6.52
N THR A 170 -21.09 1.95 -7.83
CA THR A 170 -20.73 2.98 -8.81
C THR A 170 -21.63 4.21 -8.68
N ALA A 171 -22.93 4.03 -8.55
CA ALA A 171 -23.89 5.11 -8.36
C ALA A 171 -23.62 5.87 -7.05
N ALA A 172 -23.33 5.18 -5.96
CA ALA A 172 -23.01 5.79 -4.68
C ALA A 172 -21.73 6.63 -4.74
N ILE A 173 -20.67 6.14 -5.43
CA ILE A 173 -19.45 6.92 -5.64
C ILE A 173 -19.75 8.19 -6.45
N GLN A 174 -20.51 8.08 -7.54
CA GLN A 174 -20.86 9.22 -8.40
C GLN A 174 -21.78 10.24 -7.72
N ALA A 175 -22.49 9.86 -6.67
CA ALA A 175 -23.34 10.77 -5.89
C ALA A 175 -22.53 11.74 -5.02
N ILE A 176 -21.23 11.48 -4.77
CA ILE A 176 -20.37 12.39 -4.04
C ILE A 176 -19.98 13.55 -4.96
N GLN A 177 -20.57 14.73 -4.71
CA GLN A 177 -20.36 15.94 -5.51
C GLN A 177 -19.49 16.98 -4.83
N GLN A 178 -19.22 16.82 -3.53
CA GLN A 178 -18.38 17.73 -2.76
C GLN A 178 -16.91 17.29 -2.85
N PRO A 179 -15.96 18.23 -2.94
CA PRO A 179 -14.55 17.91 -2.84
C PRO A 179 -14.28 17.13 -1.55
N THR A 180 -13.69 15.95 -1.70
CA THR A 180 -13.41 15.04 -0.60
C THR A 180 -11.95 14.61 -0.64
N ASP A 181 -11.18 15.03 0.36
CA ASP A 181 -9.78 14.63 0.50
C ASP A 181 -9.64 13.48 1.49
N LEU A 182 -9.05 12.39 1.02
CA LEU A 182 -8.75 11.20 1.82
C LEU A 182 -7.23 11.11 1.99
N GLN A 183 -6.74 11.37 3.20
CA GLN A 183 -5.35 11.12 3.57
C GLN A 183 -5.29 9.78 4.31
N ILE A 184 -4.50 8.85 3.77
CA ILE A 184 -4.35 7.51 4.30
C ILE A 184 -2.96 7.40 4.91
N LEU A 185 -2.89 7.37 6.24
CA LEU A 185 -1.63 7.30 6.97
C LEU A 185 -1.28 5.83 7.18
N VAL A 186 -0.13 5.42 6.65
CA VAL A 186 0.30 4.02 6.54
C VAL A 186 1.68 3.79 7.13
N SER A 187 2.06 2.54 7.24
CA SER A 187 3.43 2.07 7.40
C SER A 187 3.69 0.94 6.39
N LEU A 188 4.82 0.95 5.73
CA LEU A 188 5.16 -0.05 4.70
C LEU A 188 5.22 -1.49 5.24
N SER A 189 5.37 -1.67 6.56
CA SER A 189 5.33 -2.97 7.24
C SER A 189 3.93 -3.39 7.70
N CYS A 190 2.92 -2.56 7.50
CA CYS A 190 1.55 -2.83 7.93
C CYS A 190 0.82 -3.71 6.91
N THR A 191 0.45 -4.92 7.27
CA THR A 191 -0.26 -5.87 6.39
C THR A 191 -1.72 -5.50 6.11
N MET A 192 -2.32 -4.62 6.93
CA MET A 192 -3.72 -4.19 6.80
C MET A 192 -3.89 -2.87 6.03
N CYS A 193 -2.80 -2.10 5.88
CA CYS A 193 -2.83 -0.79 5.24
C CYS A 193 -3.24 -0.85 3.76
N PRO A 194 -2.76 -1.81 2.95
CA PRO A 194 -3.09 -1.87 1.52
C PRO A 194 -4.58 -2.00 1.21
N GLU A 195 -5.36 -2.61 2.09
CA GLU A 195 -6.81 -2.75 1.89
C GLU A 195 -7.51 -1.38 1.89
N LEU A 196 -7.17 -0.51 2.86
CA LEU A 196 -7.72 0.84 2.93
C LEU A 196 -7.21 1.73 1.79
N VAL A 197 -5.90 1.66 1.48
CA VAL A 197 -5.30 2.43 0.39
C VAL A 197 -5.97 2.08 -0.94
N THR A 198 -6.09 0.78 -1.26
CA THR A 198 -6.73 0.32 -2.50
C THR A 198 -8.19 0.78 -2.58
N ALA A 199 -8.95 0.67 -1.49
CA ALA A 199 -10.35 1.11 -1.45
C ALA A 199 -10.47 2.62 -1.70
N ALA A 200 -9.69 3.46 -1.02
CA ALA A 200 -9.70 4.90 -1.19
C ALA A 200 -9.27 5.32 -2.62
N GLN A 201 -8.19 4.73 -3.13
CA GLN A 201 -7.73 4.97 -4.50
C GLN A 201 -8.77 4.55 -5.55
N ARG A 202 -9.55 3.49 -5.28
CA ARG A 202 -10.61 3.07 -6.19
C ARG A 202 -11.75 4.08 -6.25
N LEU A 203 -12.09 4.73 -5.13
CA LEU A 203 -13.05 5.83 -5.10
C LEU A 203 -12.53 7.03 -5.91
N ALA A 204 -11.30 7.47 -5.64
CA ALA A 204 -10.70 8.61 -6.33
C ALA A 204 -10.56 8.38 -7.84
N ALA A 205 -10.17 7.19 -8.27
CA ALA A 205 -10.09 6.84 -9.69
C ALA A 205 -11.47 6.84 -10.39
N ALA A 206 -12.56 6.66 -9.63
CA ALA A 206 -13.93 6.62 -10.16
C ALA A 206 -14.67 7.96 -10.07
N ASN A 207 -14.21 8.91 -9.25
CA ASN A 207 -14.89 10.20 -9.04
C ASN A 207 -13.86 11.34 -8.91
N PRO A 208 -13.88 12.34 -9.80
CA PRO A 208 -12.91 13.45 -9.80
C PRO A 208 -13.04 14.39 -8.60
N HIS A 209 -14.12 14.31 -7.83
CA HIS A 209 -14.28 15.08 -6.59
C HIS A 209 -13.54 14.47 -5.39
N ILE A 210 -13.00 13.24 -5.54
CA ILE A 210 -12.32 12.53 -4.47
C ILE A 210 -10.82 12.49 -4.75
N THR A 211 -10.02 12.82 -3.74
CA THR A 211 -8.57 12.57 -3.74
C THR A 211 -8.23 11.49 -2.72
N ALA A 212 -7.22 10.68 -3.02
CA ALA A 212 -6.71 9.63 -2.14
C ALA A 212 -5.17 9.70 -2.11
N GLN A 213 -4.64 10.20 -1.00
CA GLN A 213 -3.23 10.44 -0.80
C GLN A 213 -2.70 9.56 0.34
N ALA A 214 -1.80 8.63 0.04
CA ALA A 214 -1.17 7.79 1.05
C ALA A 214 0.12 8.42 1.55
N TYR A 215 0.35 8.38 2.88
CA TYR A 215 1.53 8.92 3.55
C TYR A 215 2.22 7.85 4.38
N ASP A 216 3.49 7.59 4.11
CA ASP A 216 4.29 6.75 5.00
C ASP A 216 4.70 7.53 6.26
N LEU A 217 4.11 7.18 7.39
CA LEU A 217 4.37 7.85 8.68
C LEU A 217 5.82 7.74 9.18
N ASN A 218 6.63 6.86 8.59
CA ASN A 218 8.07 6.84 8.92
C ASN A 218 8.79 8.08 8.38
N HIS A 219 8.28 8.65 7.29
CA HIS A 219 8.86 9.83 6.65
C HIS A 219 8.07 11.11 6.94
N PHE A 220 6.80 10.98 7.33
CA PHE A 220 5.92 12.10 7.68
C PHE A 220 5.43 12.01 9.14
N PRO A 221 6.34 11.96 10.13
CA PRO A 221 5.97 11.75 11.54
C PRO A 221 5.12 12.88 12.13
N ALA A 222 5.21 14.10 11.59
CA ALA A 222 4.41 15.23 12.04
C ALA A 222 2.89 14.98 11.92
N LEU A 223 2.45 14.21 10.92
CA LEU A 223 1.05 13.84 10.73
C LEU A 223 0.53 12.96 11.87
N ARG A 224 1.42 12.18 12.52
CA ARG A 224 1.07 11.37 13.69
C ARG A 224 0.62 12.24 14.85
N ASP A 225 1.35 13.30 15.12
CA ASP A 225 1.03 14.23 16.21
C ASP A 225 -0.16 15.10 15.87
N GLN A 226 -0.22 15.59 14.61
CA GLN A 226 -1.30 16.44 14.11
C GLN A 226 -2.66 15.74 14.23
N TYR A 227 -2.77 14.48 13.82
CA TYR A 227 -4.03 13.73 13.82
C TYR A 227 -4.14 12.74 14.99
N LYS A 228 -3.19 12.75 15.94
CA LYS A 228 -3.15 11.87 17.11
C LYS A 228 -3.27 10.39 16.73
N VAL A 229 -2.47 9.98 15.74
CA VAL A 229 -2.53 8.63 15.16
C VAL A 229 -2.06 7.59 16.16
N MET A 230 -2.97 6.76 16.62
CA MET A 230 -2.69 5.68 17.57
C MET A 230 -2.29 4.38 16.88
N SER A 231 -2.78 4.14 15.68
CA SER A 231 -2.50 2.92 14.90
C SER A 231 -2.69 3.17 13.41
N VAL A 232 -2.07 2.33 12.57
CA VAL A 232 -2.23 2.33 11.11
C VAL A 232 -2.97 1.06 10.65
N PRO A 233 -3.74 1.13 9.54
CA PRO A 233 -4.01 2.33 8.75
C PRO A 233 -4.91 3.33 9.48
N CYS A 234 -4.65 4.60 9.23
CA CYS A 234 -5.49 5.69 9.72
C CYS A 234 -5.99 6.50 8.52
N LEU A 235 -7.30 6.71 8.47
CA LEU A 235 -7.95 7.54 7.48
C LEU A 235 -8.28 8.91 8.08
N VAL A 236 -7.85 9.95 7.41
CA VAL A 236 -8.18 11.34 7.71
C VAL A 236 -8.98 11.90 6.54
N VAL A 237 -10.17 12.37 6.81
CA VAL A 237 -11.06 12.96 5.81
C VAL A 237 -11.03 14.48 5.95
N ASN A 238 -10.90 15.18 4.83
CA ASN A 238 -10.96 16.64 4.73
C ASN A 238 -10.12 17.33 5.80
N HIS A 239 -8.82 17.00 5.84
CA HIS A 239 -7.83 17.62 6.74
C HIS A 239 -8.19 17.53 8.24
N GLY A 240 -8.83 16.44 8.66
CA GLY A 240 -9.13 16.19 10.07
C GLY A 240 -10.57 16.45 10.49
N GLN A 241 -11.49 16.71 9.55
CA GLN A 241 -12.92 16.76 9.89
C GLN A 241 -13.39 15.43 10.46
N GLN A 242 -12.82 14.33 9.94
CA GLN A 242 -13.02 13.00 10.50
C GLN A 242 -11.73 12.20 10.49
N VAL A 243 -11.46 11.49 11.58
CA VAL A 243 -10.31 10.57 11.72
C VAL A 243 -10.83 9.20 12.14
N SER A 244 -10.42 8.16 11.44
CA SER A 244 -10.82 6.79 11.76
C SER A 244 -9.69 5.80 11.52
N PHE A 245 -9.67 4.73 12.32
CA PHE A 245 -8.60 3.73 12.33
C PHE A 245 -9.06 2.40 11.74
N GLY A 246 -8.08 1.61 11.33
CA GLY A 246 -8.29 0.27 10.80
C GLY A 246 -8.68 0.24 9.34
N LYS A 247 -8.63 -0.96 8.77
CA LYS A 247 -9.01 -1.19 7.37
C LYS A 247 -10.49 -0.89 7.12
N LYS A 248 -10.80 -0.47 5.90
CA LYS A 248 -12.18 -0.21 5.45
C LYS A 248 -12.36 -0.70 4.03
N SER A 249 -13.48 -1.34 3.79
CA SER A 249 -13.95 -1.64 2.44
C SER A 249 -14.51 -0.38 1.75
N ILE A 250 -14.75 -0.47 0.44
CA ILE A 250 -15.40 0.61 -0.33
C ILE A 250 -16.76 0.96 0.28
N ALA A 251 -17.58 -0.04 0.65
CA ALA A 251 -18.88 0.19 1.27
C ALA A 251 -18.76 0.99 2.58
N GLN A 252 -17.82 0.60 3.45
CA GLN A 252 -17.57 1.30 4.71
C GLN A 252 -17.02 2.73 4.51
N LEU A 253 -16.26 2.97 3.43
CA LEU A 253 -15.86 4.32 3.07
C LEU A 253 -17.05 5.16 2.60
N LEU A 254 -17.94 4.61 1.78
CA LEU A 254 -19.14 5.29 1.31
C LEU A 254 -20.09 5.64 2.47
N ASP A 255 -20.29 4.70 3.41
CA ASP A 255 -21.08 4.95 4.63
C ASP A 255 -20.49 6.08 5.50
N LEU A 256 -19.16 6.23 5.47
CA LEU A 256 -18.46 7.24 6.24
C LEU A 256 -18.49 8.62 5.58
N LEU A 257 -18.66 8.66 4.25
CA LEU A 257 -18.67 9.88 3.43
C LEU A 257 -20.09 10.38 3.10
N SER A 258 -21.12 9.61 3.50
CA SER A 258 -22.55 9.93 3.27
C SER A 258 -23.10 11.02 4.19
#